data_9a0aabd3c3d08dfb4c433e205a532b5e
#
_entry.id   9a0aabd3c3d08dfb4c433e205a532b5e
#
_cell.length_a   1.000
_cell.length_b   1.000
_cell.length_c   1.000
_cell.angle_alpha   90.00
_cell.angle_beta   90.00
_cell.angle_gamma   90.00
#
_symmetry.space_group_name_H-M   'P 1'
#
loop_
_entity.id
_entity.type
_entity.pdbx_description
1 polymer ?
#
loop_
_entity_poly.entity_id
_entity_poly.type
_entity_poly.pdbx_seq_one_letter_code
_entity_poly.pdbx_strand_id
1 'polypeptide(L)'
;MKLNHVKIGIAPIAWTNDDMPDLGRENTFEQCISEMALAGYAGCEIGNQYPRDPEVLEKALKLRGLQICNAWFSTYFTRGQKAETIAKFIEHRDFLHALGAKVIGISEQGNSIQGTTLPIFDAKPVYTQAQWQAVIEGFEELAALAAEKGMKLGVHHHMGTGVQTEAEIDYLMEHTSNQVGLLYDCGHLYYSEGTQEAVMRVLEKHINRVVHVHLKDVRPAILEKVRCEKLSFLEGVRTGSFTVPSDGVISFEPIFACLAQHQYEGWMVVEAEQDPAKANPLE
;
A
#
# COMPACT_ATOMS: atom_id res chain seq x y z
N MET A 1 -23.04 1.78 12.50
CA MET A 1 -23.01 0.84 11.38
C MET A 1 -21.96 -0.23 11.64
N LYS A 2 -22.10 -1.45 11.09
CA LYS A 2 -21.10 -2.52 11.31
C LYS A 2 -20.40 -2.83 9.99
N LEU A 3 -19.09 -2.99 10.01
CA LEU A 3 -18.25 -3.46 8.91
C LEU A 3 -18.23 -5.01 8.89
N ASN A 4 -19.39 -5.62 8.57
CA ASN A 4 -19.59 -7.06 8.71
C ASN A 4 -18.82 -7.92 7.68
N HIS A 5 -18.37 -7.33 6.58
CA HIS A 5 -17.69 -8.02 5.46
C HIS A 5 -16.23 -7.57 5.30
N VAL A 6 -15.70 -6.93 6.33
CA VAL A 6 -14.30 -6.47 6.37
C VAL A 6 -13.46 -7.47 7.16
N LYS A 7 -12.28 -7.78 6.62
CA LYS A 7 -11.24 -8.53 7.31
C LYS A 7 -10.09 -7.59 7.67
N ILE A 8 -9.49 -7.83 8.82
CA ILE A 8 -8.30 -7.07 9.23
C ILE A 8 -7.06 -7.89 8.92
N GLY A 9 -6.18 -7.28 8.15
CA GLY A 9 -4.87 -7.81 7.78
C GLY A 9 -3.74 -6.92 8.27
N ILE A 10 -2.51 -7.35 8.03
CA ILE A 10 -1.30 -6.59 8.35
C ILE A 10 -0.23 -6.78 7.28
N ALA A 11 0.51 -5.71 6.99
CA ALA A 11 1.69 -5.79 6.14
C ALA A 11 2.92 -6.26 6.92
N PRO A 12 3.80 -7.07 6.33
CA PRO A 12 5.01 -7.57 7.00
C PRO A 12 6.05 -6.48 7.30
N ILE A 13 5.87 -5.29 6.76
CA ILE A 13 6.84 -4.18 6.84
C ILE A 13 7.11 -3.71 8.27
N ALA A 14 6.26 -4.07 9.23
CA ALA A 14 6.50 -3.82 10.65
C ALA A 14 7.54 -4.79 11.26
N TRP A 15 7.77 -5.97 10.67
CA TRP A 15 8.75 -6.95 11.08
C TRP A 15 10.03 -6.90 10.27
N THR A 16 9.89 -6.71 8.95
CA THR A 16 10.99 -6.69 7.98
C THR A 16 10.71 -5.62 6.94
N ASN A 17 11.64 -4.73 6.70
CA ASN A 17 11.43 -3.67 5.73
C ASN A 17 12.10 -4.01 4.39
N ASP A 18 11.30 -4.11 3.33
CA ASP A 18 11.76 -4.50 1.99
C ASP A 18 12.62 -3.41 1.33
N ASP A 19 12.38 -2.13 1.67
CA ASP A 19 13.15 -0.98 1.17
C ASP A 19 14.39 -0.69 2.02
N MET A 20 14.41 -1.17 3.27
CA MET A 20 15.50 -1.04 4.22
C MET A 20 15.84 -2.39 4.84
N PRO A 21 16.46 -3.31 4.07
CA PRO A 21 16.67 -4.71 4.47
C PRO A 21 17.61 -4.92 5.66
N ASP A 22 18.20 -3.87 6.20
CA ASP A 22 18.91 -3.86 7.47
C ASP A 22 17.96 -3.82 8.69
N LEU A 23 16.70 -3.38 8.50
CA LEU A 23 15.69 -3.35 9.56
C LEU A 23 14.93 -4.67 9.62
N GLY A 24 15.02 -5.33 10.77
CA GLY A 24 14.29 -6.56 11.06
C GLY A 24 14.75 -7.80 10.28
N ARG A 25 15.94 -7.79 9.68
CA ARG A 25 16.47 -8.92 8.90
C ARG A 25 16.60 -10.23 9.69
N GLU A 26 16.67 -10.13 11.01
CA GLU A 26 16.71 -11.25 11.96
C GLU A 26 15.37 -11.93 12.12
N ASN A 27 14.27 -11.26 11.80
CA ASN A 27 12.93 -11.83 11.88
C ASN A 27 12.70 -12.77 10.69
N THR A 28 12.42 -14.03 10.98
CA THR A 28 12.14 -15.01 9.92
C THR A 28 10.71 -14.91 9.42
N PHE A 29 10.46 -15.43 8.22
CA PHE A 29 9.10 -15.54 7.67
C PHE A 29 8.15 -16.23 8.67
N GLU A 30 8.57 -17.38 9.24
CA GLU A 30 7.76 -18.17 10.17
C GLU A 30 7.45 -17.41 11.45
N GLN A 31 8.39 -16.61 11.95
CA GLN A 31 8.18 -15.72 13.09
C GLN A 31 7.13 -14.67 12.73
N CYS A 32 7.33 -13.94 11.64
CA CYS A 32 6.39 -12.88 11.20
C CYS A 32 4.95 -13.39 11.14
N ILE A 33 4.70 -14.47 10.39
CA ILE A 33 3.32 -14.98 10.23
C ILE A 33 2.76 -15.60 11.53
N SER A 34 3.62 -16.10 12.43
CA SER A 34 3.17 -16.61 13.73
C SER A 34 2.74 -15.46 14.65
N GLU A 35 3.50 -14.39 14.69
CA GLU A 35 3.19 -13.20 15.49
C GLU A 35 1.96 -12.46 14.95
N MET A 36 1.80 -12.35 13.62
CA MET A 36 0.57 -11.84 12.99
C MET A 36 -0.68 -12.63 13.43
N ALA A 37 -0.58 -13.96 13.43
CA ALA A 37 -1.68 -14.80 13.88
C ALA A 37 -1.96 -14.66 15.39
N LEU A 38 -0.92 -14.57 16.22
CA LEU A 38 -1.05 -14.33 17.66
C LEU A 38 -1.69 -12.97 17.98
N ALA A 39 -1.37 -11.94 17.18
CA ALA A 39 -2.00 -10.63 17.29
C ALA A 39 -3.48 -10.61 16.82
N GLY A 40 -3.98 -11.71 16.25
CA GLY A 40 -5.39 -11.88 15.87
C GLY A 40 -5.74 -11.41 14.46
N TYR A 41 -4.76 -11.15 13.60
CA TYR A 41 -5.01 -10.79 12.19
C TYR A 41 -5.57 -12.00 11.41
N ALA A 42 -6.48 -11.72 10.47
CA ALA A 42 -7.07 -12.72 9.59
C ALA A 42 -6.24 -12.98 8.32
N GLY A 43 -5.29 -12.11 8.02
CA GLY A 43 -4.44 -12.25 6.84
C GLY A 43 -3.27 -11.26 6.83
N CYS A 44 -2.44 -11.39 5.81
CA CYS A 44 -1.28 -10.53 5.62
C CYS A 44 -1.02 -10.22 4.14
N GLU A 45 -0.21 -9.21 3.91
CA GLU A 45 0.43 -8.97 2.63
C GLU A 45 1.73 -9.77 2.51
N ILE A 46 2.27 -9.88 1.30
CA ILE A 46 3.49 -10.64 1.04
C ILE A 46 4.70 -9.71 1.07
N GLY A 47 5.69 -10.06 1.87
CA GLY A 47 7.01 -9.43 1.88
C GLY A 47 8.09 -10.24 1.13
N ASN A 48 9.28 -9.66 1.00
CA ASN A 48 10.39 -10.26 0.25
C ASN A 48 10.91 -11.57 0.85
N GLN A 49 10.75 -11.80 2.15
CA GLN A 49 11.18 -13.03 2.83
C GLN A 49 10.20 -14.21 2.65
N TYR A 50 9.04 -13.97 2.05
CA TYR A 50 8.03 -15.01 1.90
C TYR A 50 8.40 -16.01 0.80
N PRO A 51 8.12 -17.33 0.99
CA PRO A 51 8.29 -18.33 -0.04
C PRO A 51 7.58 -17.94 -1.34
N ARG A 52 8.24 -18.18 -2.47
CA ARG A 52 7.65 -17.93 -3.81
C ARG A 52 6.97 -19.15 -4.40
N ASP A 53 7.01 -20.28 -3.73
CA ASP A 53 6.20 -21.44 -4.03
C ASP A 53 4.81 -21.29 -3.37
N PRO A 54 3.72 -21.22 -4.14
CA PRO A 54 2.39 -20.96 -3.60
C PRO A 54 1.89 -22.09 -2.69
N GLU A 55 2.27 -23.35 -2.93
CA GLU A 55 1.84 -24.49 -2.09
C GLU A 55 2.53 -24.44 -0.71
N VAL A 56 3.82 -24.10 -0.69
CA VAL A 56 4.59 -23.94 0.54
C VAL A 56 4.02 -22.76 1.37
N LEU A 57 3.79 -21.64 0.71
CA LEU A 57 3.27 -20.44 1.36
C LEU A 57 1.84 -20.66 1.88
N GLU A 58 0.94 -21.19 1.05
CA GLU A 58 -0.43 -21.48 1.45
C GLU A 58 -0.50 -22.41 2.67
N LYS A 59 0.31 -23.48 2.68
CA LYS A 59 0.37 -24.42 3.80
C LYS A 59 0.82 -23.73 5.10
N ALA A 60 1.86 -22.89 5.04
CA ALA A 60 2.36 -22.16 6.21
C ALA A 60 1.32 -21.21 6.79
N LEU A 61 0.58 -20.50 5.92
CA LEU A 61 -0.47 -19.56 6.32
C LEU A 61 -1.70 -20.29 6.87
N LYS A 62 -2.16 -21.36 6.22
CA LYS A 62 -3.32 -22.16 6.67
C LYS A 62 -3.12 -22.72 8.07
N LEU A 63 -1.92 -23.18 8.43
CA LEU A 63 -1.58 -23.64 9.76
C LEU A 63 -1.80 -22.58 10.85
N ARG A 64 -1.85 -21.30 10.47
CA ARG A 64 -2.00 -20.15 11.38
C ARG A 64 -3.33 -19.42 11.20
N GLY A 65 -4.21 -19.92 10.32
CA GLY A 65 -5.48 -19.29 10.02
C GLY A 65 -5.38 -17.99 9.22
N LEU A 66 -4.22 -17.73 8.60
CA LEU A 66 -3.97 -16.52 7.80
C LEU A 66 -4.31 -16.74 6.33
N GLN A 67 -4.68 -15.64 5.66
CA GLN A 67 -4.91 -15.55 4.21
C GLN A 67 -4.01 -14.46 3.61
N ILE A 68 -3.69 -14.59 2.32
CA ILE A 68 -3.07 -13.47 1.59
C ILE A 68 -4.15 -12.48 1.18
N CYS A 69 -3.97 -11.21 1.55
CA CYS A 69 -4.87 -10.13 1.15
C CYS A 69 -4.40 -9.39 -0.11
N ASN A 70 -3.11 -9.20 -0.27
CA ASN A 70 -2.51 -8.44 -1.37
C ASN A 70 -0.98 -8.67 -1.38
N ALA A 71 -0.32 -8.19 -2.43
CA ALA A 71 1.12 -7.95 -2.47
C ALA A 71 1.42 -6.78 -3.41
N TRP A 72 2.44 -6.00 -3.06
CA TRP A 72 2.94 -4.90 -3.85
C TRP A 72 3.44 -5.35 -5.23
N PHE A 73 3.10 -4.55 -6.26
CA PHE A 73 3.66 -4.69 -7.60
C PHE A 73 4.08 -3.33 -8.17
N SER A 74 5.35 -3.21 -8.54
CA SER A 74 5.90 -2.00 -9.15
C SER A 74 5.69 -2.00 -10.66
N THR A 75 5.15 -0.90 -11.19
CA THR A 75 5.01 -0.67 -12.63
C THR A 75 6.03 0.36 -13.12
N TYR A 76 6.36 0.33 -14.42
CA TYR A 76 7.41 1.17 -15.02
C TYR A 76 6.97 1.76 -16.36
N PHE A 77 5.72 2.16 -16.48
CA PHE A 77 5.15 2.71 -17.71
C PHE A 77 5.79 4.04 -18.12
N THR A 78 6.10 4.89 -17.13
CA THR A 78 6.77 6.18 -17.38
C THR A 78 8.19 6.06 -17.94
N ARG A 79 8.79 4.87 -17.84
CA ARG A 79 10.08 4.51 -18.45
C ARG A 79 9.96 3.80 -19.79
N GLY A 80 8.75 3.62 -20.31
CA GLY A 80 8.51 2.89 -21.55
C GLY A 80 8.67 1.38 -21.45
N GLN A 81 8.69 0.81 -20.24
CA GLN A 81 8.85 -0.64 -19.99
C GLN A 81 7.50 -1.38 -19.97
N LYS A 82 6.58 -1.00 -20.87
CA LYS A 82 5.21 -1.54 -20.88
C LYS A 82 5.18 -3.07 -21.02
N ALA A 83 5.87 -3.61 -22.03
CA ALA A 83 5.83 -5.05 -22.30
C ALA A 83 6.40 -5.90 -21.14
N GLU A 84 7.52 -5.45 -20.56
CA GLU A 84 8.13 -6.11 -19.41
C GLU A 84 7.23 -6.04 -18.16
N THR A 85 6.65 -4.87 -17.91
CA THR A 85 5.72 -4.65 -16.80
C THR A 85 4.52 -5.59 -16.90
N ILE A 86 3.91 -5.71 -18.08
CA ILE A 86 2.77 -6.58 -18.32
C ILE A 86 3.14 -8.06 -18.11
N ALA A 87 4.27 -8.51 -18.67
CA ALA A 87 4.72 -9.91 -18.51
C ALA A 87 4.91 -10.26 -17.02
N LYS A 88 5.61 -9.41 -16.26
CA LYS A 88 5.81 -9.62 -14.81
C LYS A 88 4.51 -9.51 -14.02
N PHE A 89 3.59 -8.65 -14.44
CA PHE A 89 2.28 -8.53 -13.79
C PHE A 89 1.46 -9.82 -13.95
N ILE A 90 1.48 -10.46 -15.09
CA ILE A 90 0.78 -11.74 -15.32
C ILE A 90 1.32 -12.82 -14.38
N GLU A 91 2.64 -12.94 -14.24
CA GLU A 91 3.27 -13.88 -13.30
C GLU A 91 2.86 -13.58 -11.84
N HIS A 92 2.89 -12.33 -11.44
CA HIS A 92 2.50 -11.87 -10.11
C HIS A 92 1.01 -12.09 -9.84
N ARG A 93 0.14 -11.75 -10.80
CA ARG A 93 -1.30 -12.01 -10.76
C ARG A 93 -1.61 -13.49 -10.54
N ASP A 94 -0.98 -14.35 -11.34
CA ASP A 94 -1.24 -15.80 -11.30
C ASP A 94 -0.74 -16.41 -9.97
N PHE A 95 0.38 -15.93 -9.45
CA PHE A 95 0.85 -16.27 -8.10
C PHE A 95 -0.14 -15.88 -7.01
N LEU A 96 -0.60 -14.62 -7.01
CA LEU A 96 -1.59 -14.16 -6.04
C LEU A 96 -2.94 -14.86 -6.17
N HIS A 97 -3.38 -15.12 -7.41
CA HIS A 97 -4.60 -15.87 -7.67
C HIS A 97 -4.53 -17.29 -7.09
N ALA A 98 -3.40 -18.00 -7.24
CA ALA A 98 -3.18 -19.31 -6.65
C ALA A 98 -3.29 -19.30 -5.12
N LEU A 99 -2.92 -18.18 -4.46
CA LEU A 99 -3.04 -17.99 -3.01
C LEU A 99 -4.43 -17.48 -2.57
N GLY A 100 -5.36 -17.30 -3.51
CA GLY A 100 -6.74 -16.89 -3.23
C GLY A 100 -6.94 -15.38 -3.01
N ALA A 101 -5.91 -14.55 -3.22
CA ALA A 101 -6.03 -13.10 -3.15
C ALA A 101 -7.04 -12.57 -4.18
N LYS A 102 -7.70 -11.47 -3.86
CA LYS A 102 -8.73 -10.85 -4.71
C LYS A 102 -8.36 -9.46 -5.20
N VAL A 103 -7.29 -8.90 -4.66
CA VAL A 103 -6.78 -7.57 -5.02
C VAL A 103 -5.30 -7.68 -5.36
N ILE A 104 -4.86 -6.84 -6.30
CA ILE A 104 -3.46 -6.63 -6.65
C ILE A 104 -3.17 -5.15 -6.47
N GLY A 105 -2.32 -4.81 -5.50
CA GLY A 105 -1.85 -3.44 -5.25
C GLY A 105 -0.70 -3.09 -6.19
N ILE A 106 -0.85 -2.01 -6.94
CA ILE A 106 0.19 -1.54 -7.85
C ILE A 106 0.60 -0.10 -7.56
N SER A 107 1.84 0.25 -7.86
CA SER A 107 2.31 1.63 -7.84
C SER A 107 3.28 1.90 -8.99
N GLU A 108 3.17 3.09 -9.63
CA GLU A 108 4.09 3.47 -10.70
C GLU A 108 5.43 3.95 -10.13
N GLN A 109 6.47 3.18 -10.37
CA GLN A 109 7.80 3.37 -9.82
C GLN A 109 8.82 3.88 -10.85
N GLY A 110 8.40 4.10 -12.08
CA GLY A 110 9.32 4.47 -13.18
C GLY A 110 10.18 5.70 -12.90
N ASN A 111 9.65 6.71 -12.28
CA ASN A 111 10.33 7.94 -11.88
C ASN A 111 10.27 8.22 -10.38
N SER A 112 9.97 7.21 -9.58
CA SER A 112 9.89 7.34 -8.12
C SER A 112 11.22 7.74 -7.51
N ILE A 113 11.15 8.59 -6.48
CA ILE A 113 12.29 8.96 -5.62
C ILE A 113 12.24 8.25 -4.27
N GLN A 114 11.28 7.34 -4.05
CA GLN A 114 11.05 6.64 -2.78
C GLN A 114 12.33 6.03 -2.19
N GLY A 115 13.09 5.29 -3.00
CA GLY A 115 14.34 4.64 -2.59
C GLY A 115 15.60 5.49 -2.76
N THR A 116 15.48 6.82 -2.98
CA THR A 116 16.62 7.72 -3.20
C THR A 116 16.92 8.57 -1.95
N THR A 117 18.03 9.30 -2.00
CA THR A 117 18.40 10.28 -0.95
C THR A 117 17.85 11.68 -1.21
N LEU A 118 16.98 11.84 -2.21
CA LEU A 118 16.41 13.15 -2.55
C LEU A 118 15.36 13.57 -1.50
N PRO A 119 15.25 14.88 -1.20
CA PRO A 119 14.23 15.40 -0.30
C PRO A 119 12.84 15.07 -0.79
N ILE A 120 12.06 14.36 0.02
CA ILE A 120 10.79 13.76 -0.41
C ILE A 120 9.74 14.81 -0.83
N PHE A 121 9.74 15.98 -0.21
CA PHE A 121 8.79 17.05 -0.52
C PHE A 121 9.24 17.96 -1.67
N ASP A 122 10.56 18.12 -1.87
CA ASP A 122 11.10 19.09 -2.84
C ASP A 122 11.33 18.45 -4.23
N ALA A 123 11.54 17.14 -4.30
CA ALA A 123 12.02 16.45 -5.51
C ALA A 123 11.02 15.43 -6.09
N LYS A 124 9.76 15.43 -5.60
CA LYS A 124 8.70 14.55 -6.10
C LYS A 124 8.55 14.66 -7.62
N PRO A 125 8.44 13.54 -8.36
CA PRO A 125 8.20 13.60 -9.80
C PRO A 125 6.83 14.19 -10.13
N VAL A 126 6.79 14.98 -11.19
CA VAL A 126 5.57 15.51 -11.81
C VAL A 126 5.48 14.94 -13.21
N TYR A 127 4.41 14.20 -13.50
CA TYR A 127 4.26 13.57 -14.82
C TYR A 127 3.94 14.58 -15.91
N THR A 128 4.61 14.44 -17.05
CA THR A 128 4.21 15.07 -18.30
C THR A 128 2.92 14.44 -18.82
N GLN A 129 2.26 15.09 -19.77
CA GLN A 129 1.07 14.53 -20.41
C GLN A 129 1.32 13.14 -21.03
N ALA A 130 2.49 12.95 -21.66
CA ALA A 130 2.87 11.67 -22.24
C ALA A 130 3.06 10.57 -21.18
N GLN A 131 3.61 10.91 -20.01
CA GLN A 131 3.75 9.97 -18.89
C GLN A 131 2.38 9.63 -18.28
N TRP A 132 1.50 10.61 -18.10
CA TRP A 132 0.13 10.35 -17.66
C TRP A 132 -0.61 9.41 -18.62
N GLN A 133 -0.51 9.66 -19.94
CA GLN A 133 -1.12 8.78 -20.93
C GLN A 133 -0.59 7.36 -20.83
N ALA A 134 0.72 7.17 -20.70
CA ALA A 134 1.34 5.85 -20.55
C ALA A 134 0.89 5.12 -19.28
N VAL A 135 0.76 5.84 -18.16
CA VAL A 135 0.28 5.28 -16.88
C VAL A 135 -1.20 4.88 -16.98
N ILE A 136 -2.06 5.76 -17.50
CA ILE A 136 -3.49 5.51 -17.67
C ILE A 136 -3.72 4.27 -18.56
N GLU A 137 -3.12 4.24 -19.74
CA GLU A 137 -3.24 3.11 -20.67
C GLU A 137 -2.69 1.81 -20.07
N GLY A 138 -1.57 1.91 -19.35
CA GLY A 138 -0.97 0.77 -18.67
C GLY A 138 -1.87 0.22 -17.55
N PHE A 139 -2.43 1.09 -16.72
CA PHE A 139 -3.29 0.66 -15.60
C PHE A 139 -4.62 0.07 -16.09
N GLU A 140 -5.20 0.62 -17.19
CA GLU A 140 -6.38 0.01 -17.82
C GLU A 140 -6.09 -1.42 -18.31
N GLU A 141 -4.93 -1.62 -18.94
CA GLU A 141 -4.54 -2.96 -19.40
C GLU A 141 -4.30 -3.92 -18.24
N LEU A 142 -3.64 -3.48 -17.16
CA LEU A 142 -3.46 -4.31 -15.96
C LEU A 142 -4.79 -4.62 -15.25
N ALA A 143 -5.73 -3.67 -15.24
CA ALA A 143 -7.05 -3.88 -14.66
C ALA A 143 -7.85 -4.93 -15.45
N ALA A 144 -7.81 -4.88 -16.76
CA ALA A 144 -8.42 -5.90 -17.63
C ALA A 144 -7.81 -7.28 -17.38
N LEU A 145 -6.47 -7.38 -17.31
CA LEU A 145 -5.77 -8.62 -16.98
C LEU A 145 -6.12 -9.16 -15.59
N ALA A 146 -6.24 -8.31 -14.59
CA ALA A 146 -6.68 -8.71 -13.25
C ALA A 146 -8.11 -9.29 -13.27
N ALA A 147 -9.01 -8.63 -14.02
CA ALA A 147 -10.41 -9.03 -14.16
C ALA A 147 -10.57 -10.42 -14.81
N GLU A 148 -9.67 -10.85 -15.71
CA GLU A 148 -9.66 -12.20 -16.30
C GLU A 148 -9.59 -13.32 -15.23
N LYS A 149 -9.02 -13.02 -14.07
CA LYS A 149 -8.92 -13.94 -12.92
C LYS A 149 -9.91 -13.60 -11.80
N GLY A 150 -10.87 -12.71 -12.05
CA GLY A 150 -11.83 -12.25 -11.04
C GLY A 150 -11.16 -11.48 -9.90
N MET A 151 -10.02 -10.84 -10.17
CA MET A 151 -9.28 -9.99 -9.25
C MET A 151 -9.51 -8.52 -9.56
N LYS A 152 -9.31 -7.66 -8.57
CA LYS A 152 -9.39 -6.20 -8.70
C LYS A 152 -7.97 -5.60 -8.68
N LEU A 153 -7.76 -4.57 -9.48
CA LEU A 153 -6.55 -3.76 -9.43
C LEU A 153 -6.76 -2.61 -8.45
N GLY A 154 -5.84 -2.37 -7.53
CA GLY A 154 -5.82 -1.21 -6.63
C GLY A 154 -4.57 -0.37 -6.83
N VAL A 155 -4.72 0.87 -7.30
CA VAL A 155 -3.57 1.78 -7.40
C VAL A 155 -3.24 2.32 -6.03
N HIS A 156 -2.03 2.07 -5.57
CA HIS A 156 -1.48 2.61 -4.35
C HIS A 156 -0.78 3.94 -4.66
N HIS A 157 -1.42 5.04 -4.27
CA HIS A 157 -0.77 6.34 -4.24
C HIS A 157 0.31 6.34 -3.15
N HIS A 158 1.51 6.82 -3.46
CA HIS A 158 2.64 6.65 -2.56
C HIS A 158 3.56 7.87 -2.56
N MET A 159 4.14 8.17 -1.40
CA MET A 159 5.14 9.22 -1.28
C MET A 159 6.32 8.98 -2.24
N GLY A 160 6.73 10.05 -2.91
CA GLY A 160 7.85 10.00 -3.87
C GLY A 160 7.50 9.48 -5.26
N THR A 161 6.23 9.19 -5.55
CA THR A 161 5.76 8.81 -6.88
C THR A 161 5.05 9.97 -7.58
N GLY A 162 4.70 9.80 -8.85
CA GLY A 162 3.91 10.79 -9.58
C GLY A 162 2.41 10.72 -9.30
N VAL A 163 1.94 9.72 -8.54
CA VAL A 163 0.59 9.63 -7.98
C VAL A 163 0.71 9.66 -6.46
N GLN A 164 0.78 10.84 -5.89
CA GLN A 164 1.02 11.07 -4.46
C GLN A 164 -0.06 11.95 -3.83
N THR A 165 -0.36 13.08 -4.47
CA THR A 165 -1.25 14.12 -3.94
C THR A 165 -2.72 13.86 -4.22
N GLU A 166 -3.62 14.51 -3.45
CA GLU A 166 -5.06 14.52 -3.70
C GLU A 166 -5.37 14.83 -5.19
N ALA A 167 -4.74 15.89 -5.74
CA ALA A 167 -4.96 16.29 -7.13
C ALA A 167 -4.52 15.23 -8.15
N GLU A 168 -3.46 14.48 -7.89
CA GLU A 168 -2.98 13.42 -8.78
C GLU A 168 -3.83 12.16 -8.69
N ILE A 169 -4.32 11.84 -7.50
CA ILE A 169 -5.30 10.77 -7.32
C ILE A 169 -6.60 11.11 -8.05
N ASP A 170 -7.09 12.33 -7.89
CA ASP A 170 -8.27 12.83 -8.60
C ASP A 170 -8.09 12.71 -10.11
N TYR A 171 -6.97 13.22 -10.62
CA TYR A 171 -6.66 13.14 -12.06
C TYR A 171 -6.66 11.70 -12.56
N LEU A 172 -5.99 10.79 -11.85
CA LEU A 172 -5.96 9.38 -12.24
C LEU A 172 -7.36 8.76 -12.25
N MET A 173 -8.14 8.97 -11.19
CA MET A 173 -9.49 8.40 -11.08
C MET A 173 -10.45 8.99 -12.11
N GLU A 174 -10.31 10.24 -12.49
CA GLU A 174 -11.14 10.89 -13.51
C GLU A 174 -10.80 10.43 -14.93
N HIS A 175 -9.56 9.98 -15.18
CA HIS A 175 -9.10 9.58 -16.51
C HIS A 175 -8.99 8.06 -16.68
N THR A 176 -9.43 7.28 -15.71
CA THR A 176 -9.46 5.81 -15.79
C THR A 176 -10.87 5.28 -15.57
N SER A 177 -11.15 4.11 -16.13
CA SER A 177 -12.42 3.40 -15.95
C SER A 177 -12.57 2.89 -14.51
N ASN A 178 -13.78 2.45 -14.16
CA ASN A 178 -14.05 1.86 -12.85
C ASN A 178 -13.36 0.50 -12.60
N GLN A 179 -12.68 -0.06 -13.59
CA GLN A 179 -11.87 -1.27 -13.42
C GLN A 179 -10.53 -0.97 -12.71
N VAL A 180 -10.02 0.26 -12.85
CA VAL A 180 -8.85 0.73 -12.10
C VAL A 180 -9.32 1.21 -10.73
N GLY A 181 -9.15 0.39 -9.71
CA GLY A 181 -9.52 0.71 -8.32
C GLY A 181 -8.44 1.53 -7.60
N LEU A 182 -8.78 2.00 -6.42
CA LEU A 182 -7.89 2.71 -5.51
C LEU A 182 -7.55 1.81 -4.32
N LEU A 183 -6.26 1.62 -4.05
CA LEU A 183 -5.77 1.22 -2.75
C LEU A 183 -5.62 2.52 -1.95
N TYR A 184 -6.55 2.73 -1.02
CA TYR A 184 -6.58 3.92 -0.19
C TYR A 184 -5.65 3.76 1.01
N ASP A 185 -4.65 4.61 1.13
CA ASP A 185 -3.71 4.67 2.26
C ASP A 185 -3.82 6.03 2.97
N CYS A 186 -4.40 6.04 4.16
CA CYS A 186 -4.60 7.27 4.92
C CYS A 186 -3.29 7.90 5.42
N GLY A 187 -2.25 7.08 5.66
CA GLY A 187 -0.94 7.56 6.12
C GLY A 187 -0.17 8.28 5.03
N HIS A 188 -0.08 7.70 3.84
CA HIS A 188 0.56 8.37 2.70
C HIS A 188 -0.17 9.65 2.31
N LEU A 189 -1.52 9.69 2.36
CA LEU A 189 -2.28 10.91 2.13
C LEU A 189 -1.99 11.96 3.18
N TYR A 190 -2.02 11.61 4.47
CA TYR A 190 -1.70 12.59 5.51
C TYR A 190 -0.26 13.09 5.39
N TYR A 191 0.68 12.21 5.06
CA TYR A 191 2.08 12.58 4.83
C TYR A 191 2.22 13.61 3.71
N SER A 192 1.49 13.41 2.60
CA SER A 192 1.46 14.32 1.44
C SER A 192 0.78 15.65 1.76
N GLU A 193 -0.46 15.61 2.24
CA GLU A 193 -1.37 16.75 2.33
C GLU A 193 -1.32 17.48 3.69
N GLY A 194 -0.93 16.78 4.76
CA GLY A 194 -0.76 17.32 6.10
C GLY A 194 -2.05 17.56 6.88
N THR A 195 -3.21 17.13 6.39
CA THR A 195 -4.52 17.38 7.03
C THR A 195 -5.45 16.18 6.99
N GLN A 196 -6.25 16.03 8.07
CA GLN A 196 -7.31 15.03 8.15
C GLN A 196 -8.41 15.27 7.10
N GLU A 197 -8.69 16.53 6.79
CA GLU A 197 -9.70 16.92 5.80
C GLU A 197 -9.34 16.41 4.41
N ALA A 198 -8.08 16.48 4.01
CA ALA A 198 -7.63 15.94 2.72
C ALA A 198 -7.75 14.41 2.67
N VAL A 199 -7.36 13.74 3.77
CA VAL A 199 -7.53 12.28 3.92
C VAL A 199 -8.99 11.89 3.71
N MET A 200 -9.93 12.62 4.31
CA MET A 200 -11.36 12.34 4.16
C MET A 200 -11.92 12.70 2.79
N ARG A 201 -11.52 13.85 2.20
CA ARG A 201 -12.00 14.24 0.86
C ARG A 201 -11.70 13.18 -0.20
N VAL A 202 -10.48 12.63 -0.20
CA VAL A 202 -10.10 11.56 -1.15
C VAL A 202 -10.94 10.30 -0.92
N LEU A 203 -11.12 9.90 0.35
CA LEU A 203 -11.94 8.74 0.67
C LEU A 203 -13.39 8.92 0.20
N GLU A 204 -14.03 10.01 0.58
CA GLU A 204 -15.43 10.30 0.26
C GLU A 204 -15.66 10.44 -1.25
N LYS A 205 -14.75 11.13 -1.96
CA LYS A 205 -14.84 11.32 -3.41
C LYS A 205 -14.70 10.00 -4.18
N HIS A 206 -13.78 9.13 -3.75
CA HIS A 206 -13.42 7.92 -4.50
C HIS A 206 -13.86 6.62 -3.84
N ILE A 207 -14.73 6.66 -2.83
CA ILE A 207 -15.14 5.49 -2.04
C ILE A 207 -15.63 4.32 -2.90
N ASN A 208 -16.35 4.58 -4.01
CA ASN A 208 -16.84 3.57 -4.93
C ASN A 208 -15.72 2.90 -5.77
N ARG A 209 -14.52 3.46 -5.74
CA ARG A 209 -13.32 2.94 -6.42
C ARG A 209 -12.36 2.27 -5.43
N VAL A 210 -12.58 2.41 -4.11
CA VAL A 210 -11.72 1.80 -3.08
C VAL A 210 -11.90 0.29 -3.08
N VAL A 211 -10.82 -0.44 -3.35
CA VAL A 211 -10.79 -1.91 -3.40
C VAL A 211 -9.92 -2.52 -2.31
N HIS A 212 -9.07 -1.72 -1.68
CA HIS A 212 -8.19 -2.11 -0.59
C HIS A 212 -7.89 -0.89 0.29
N VAL A 213 -7.65 -1.10 1.57
CA VAL A 213 -7.40 -0.01 2.53
C VAL A 213 -6.14 -0.31 3.34
N HIS A 214 -5.22 0.65 3.39
CA HIS A 214 -4.13 0.66 4.35
C HIS A 214 -4.46 1.60 5.51
N LEU A 215 -4.32 1.09 6.71
CA LEU A 215 -4.45 1.83 7.96
C LEU A 215 -3.05 2.12 8.49
N LYS A 216 -2.57 3.30 8.20
CA LYS A 216 -1.24 3.80 8.56
C LYS A 216 -1.38 5.15 9.25
N ASP A 217 -0.71 5.34 10.36
CA ASP A 217 -0.73 6.62 11.08
C ASP A 217 0.60 7.36 10.95
N VAL A 218 0.59 8.65 11.26
CA VAL A 218 1.73 9.55 11.06
C VAL A 218 2.02 10.35 12.33
N ARG A 219 3.29 10.44 12.70
CA ARG A 219 3.73 11.31 13.80
C ARG A 219 4.03 12.72 13.29
N PRO A 220 3.21 13.71 13.61
CA PRO A 220 3.29 15.05 13.01
C PRO A 220 4.60 15.78 13.32
N ALA A 221 5.17 15.59 14.51
CA ALA A 221 6.45 16.19 14.87
C ALA A 221 7.61 15.64 14.01
N ILE A 222 7.55 14.36 13.62
CA ILE A 222 8.56 13.76 12.74
C ILE A 222 8.33 14.24 11.30
N LEU A 223 7.07 14.37 10.87
CA LEU A 223 6.75 14.91 9.55
C LEU A 223 7.26 16.35 9.39
N GLU A 224 7.09 17.18 10.40
CA GLU A 224 7.65 18.54 10.41
C GLU A 224 9.19 18.52 10.31
N LYS A 225 9.84 17.64 11.07
CA LYS A 225 11.29 17.44 10.97
C LYS A 225 11.73 17.05 9.55
N VAL A 226 11.02 16.10 8.90
CA VAL A 226 11.31 15.69 7.52
C VAL A 226 11.23 16.90 6.56
N ARG A 227 10.25 17.77 6.74
CA ARG A 227 10.09 19.00 5.93
C ARG A 227 11.22 19.98 6.17
N CYS A 228 11.49 20.30 7.44
CA CYS A 228 12.48 21.31 7.83
C CYS A 228 13.91 20.89 7.46
N GLU A 229 14.25 19.61 7.68
CA GLU A 229 15.59 19.07 7.43
C GLU A 229 15.75 18.51 5.99
N LYS A 230 14.71 18.57 5.19
CA LYS A 230 14.69 18.09 3.79
C LYS A 230 15.11 16.63 3.66
N LEU A 231 14.60 15.79 4.53
CA LEU A 231 14.95 14.37 4.54
C LEU A 231 14.35 13.63 3.33
N SER A 232 15.00 12.55 2.93
CA SER A 232 14.45 11.58 1.99
C SER A 232 13.31 10.79 2.62
N PHE A 233 12.56 10.04 1.82
CA PHE A 233 11.49 9.19 2.32
C PHE A 233 12.00 8.17 3.35
N LEU A 234 13.05 7.41 3.01
CA LEU A 234 13.58 6.38 3.89
C LEU A 234 14.20 6.94 5.18
N GLU A 235 14.83 8.13 5.13
CA GLU A 235 15.29 8.81 6.35
C GLU A 235 14.11 9.21 7.23
N GLY A 236 13.01 9.68 6.65
CA GLY A 236 11.77 9.95 7.36
C GLY A 236 11.21 8.70 8.05
N VAL A 237 11.14 7.58 7.35
CA VAL A 237 10.71 6.28 7.90
C VAL A 237 11.63 5.85 9.06
N ARG A 238 12.95 5.88 8.89
CA ARG A 238 13.91 5.56 9.96
C ARG A 238 13.80 6.45 11.18
N THR A 239 13.37 7.69 10.98
CA THR A 239 13.14 8.65 12.08
C THR A 239 11.80 8.37 12.80
N GLY A 240 10.93 7.54 12.20
CA GLY A 240 9.66 7.13 12.78
C GLY A 240 8.47 8.00 12.34
N SER A 241 8.45 8.45 11.09
CA SER A 241 7.34 9.23 10.53
C SER A 241 6.03 8.47 10.51
N PHE A 242 6.06 7.16 10.24
CA PHE A 242 4.89 6.29 10.30
C PHE A 242 4.78 5.53 11.62
N THR A 243 3.56 5.16 11.96
CA THR A 243 3.25 4.40 13.17
C THR A 243 1.96 3.60 13.01
N VAL A 244 1.64 2.80 14.04
CA VAL A 244 0.39 2.05 14.11
C VAL A 244 -0.82 2.97 14.30
N PRO A 245 -2.02 2.56 13.84
CA PRO A 245 -3.25 3.33 14.08
C PRO A 245 -3.44 3.70 15.55
N SER A 246 -3.78 4.97 15.79
CA SER A 246 -3.99 5.59 17.10
C SER A 246 -2.73 5.98 17.90
N ASP A 247 -1.53 5.80 17.34
CA ASP A 247 -0.28 6.33 17.92
C ASP A 247 0.24 7.57 17.17
N GLY A 248 -0.53 8.10 16.25
CA GLY A 248 -0.23 9.30 15.46
C GLY A 248 -1.34 10.34 15.55
N VAL A 249 -1.58 11.01 14.44
CA VAL A 249 -2.48 12.17 14.35
C VAL A 249 -3.78 11.89 13.60
N ILE A 250 -3.86 10.77 12.88
CA ILE A 250 -5.01 10.45 12.03
C ILE A 250 -6.19 9.98 12.90
N SER A 251 -7.35 10.61 12.71
CA SER A 251 -8.59 10.12 13.29
C SER A 251 -9.18 9.02 12.40
N PHE A 252 -9.25 7.79 12.91
CA PHE A 252 -9.77 6.63 12.18
C PHE A 252 -11.28 6.50 12.25
N GLU A 253 -11.94 7.08 13.26
CA GLU A 253 -13.39 6.98 13.42
C GLU A 253 -14.16 7.48 12.18
N PRO A 254 -13.90 8.67 11.61
CA PRO A 254 -14.57 9.11 10.39
C PRO A 254 -14.25 8.25 9.17
N ILE A 255 -13.04 7.68 9.07
CA ILE A 255 -12.67 6.74 8.01
C ILE A 255 -13.54 5.48 8.09
N PHE A 256 -13.63 4.86 9.27
CA PHE A 256 -14.48 3.69 9.48
C PHE A 256 -15.96 3.98 9.29
N ALA A 257 -16.43 5.16 9.68
CA ALA A 257 -17.81 5.60 9.45
C ALA A 257 -18.13 5.71 7.95
N CYS A 258 -17.25 6.32 7.16
CA CYS A 258 -17.37 6.43 5.71
C CYS A 258 -17.39 5.04 5.04
N LEU A 259 -16.44 4.17 5.37
CA LEU A 259 -16.36 2.80 4.85
C LEU A 259 -17.63 1.99 5.18
N ALA A 260 -18.13 2.12 6.42
CA ALA A 260 -19.35 1.43 6.87
C ALA A 260 -20.61 1.96 6.19
N GLN A 261 -20.71 3.28 5.99
CA GLN A 261 -21.84 3.91 5.29
C GLN A 261 -21.97 3.43 3.85
N HIS A 262 -20.83 3.23 3.18
CA HIS A 262 -20.77 2.78 1.79
C HIS A 262 -20.65 1.24 1.66
N GLN A 263 -20.82 0.51 2.77
CA GLN A 263 -20.81 -0.96 2.78
C GLN A 263 -19.51 -1.53 2.17
N TYR A 264 -18.38 -0.92 2.49
CA TYR A 264 -17.08 -1.42 2.02
C TYR A 264 -16.90 -2.88 2.41
N GLU A 265 -16.47 -3.69 1.46
CA GLU A 265 -16.14 -5.11 1.63
C GLU A 265 -14.71 -5.36 1.18
N GLY A 266 -13.96 -6.11 1.96
CA GLY A 266 -12.58 -6.45 1.63
C GLY A 266 -11.64 -6.41 2.83
N TRP A 267 -10.41 -6.00 2.58
CA TRP A 267 -9.37 -5.94 3.57
C TRP A 267 -9.09 -4.50 4.03
N MET A 268 -8.94 -4.33 5.33
CA MET A 268 -8.25 -3.20 5.93
C MET A 268 -6.95 -3.73 6.52
N VAL A 269 -5.83 -3.27 6.01
CA VAL A 269 -4.49 -3.75 6.35
C VAL A 269 -3.79 -2.71 7.18
N VAL A 270 -3.37 -3.09 8.38
CA VAL A 270 -2.47 -2.27 9.19
C VAL A 270 -1.10 -2.28 8.54
N GLU A 271 -0.56 -1.10 8.29
CA GLU A 271 0.76 -0.94 7.71
C GLU A 271 1.55 0.12 8.48
N ALA A 272 2.46 -0.33 9.32
CA ALA A 272 3.36 0.54 10.07
C ALA A 272 4.80 0.27 9.65
N GLU A 273 5.37 1.22 8.92
CA GLU A 273 6.78 1.16 8.54
C GLU A 273 7.63 1.61 9.72
N GLN A 274 8.02 0.68 10.56
CA GLN A 274 8.76 0.93 11.78
C GLN A 274 10.03 0.07 11.87
N ASP A 275 10.95 0.50 12.71
CA ASP A 275 12.10 -0.30 13.11
C ASP A 275 11.66 -1.29 14.22
N PRO A 276 11.59 -2.61 13.96
CA PRO A 276 11.11 -3.57 14.94
C PRO A 276 11.98 -3.67 16.20
N ALA A 277 13.23 -3.19 16.14
CA ALA A 277 14.09 -3.08 17.31
C ALA A 277 13.67 -1.96 18.28
N LYS A 278 12.87 -0.99 17.80
CA LYS A 278 12.36 0.14 18.59
C LYS A 278 10.87 0.03 18.89
N ALA A 279 10.13 -0.60 17.99
CA ALA A 279 8.69 -0.80 18.08
C ALA A 279 8.41 -2.26 17.76
N ASN A 280 8.31 -3.08 18.80
CA ASN A 280 8.01 -4.51 18.64
C ASN A 280 6.61 -4.68 18.04
N PRO A 281 6.46 -5.28 16.85
CA PRO A 281 5.18 -5.32 16.16
C PRO A 281 4.14 -6.25 16.80
N LEU A 282 4.53 -7.12 17.75
CA LEU A 282 3.61 -7.97 18.51
C LEU A 282 3.05 -7.27 19.76
N GLU A 283 3.79 -6.33 20.35
CA GLU A 283 3.39 -5.57 21.56
C GLU A 283 2.50 -4.37 21.22
#